data_e487ea99a8a75f60ba4f1112a2b082b1
#
_entry.id   e487ea99a8a75f60ba4f1112a2b082b1
#
_cell.length_a   1.000
_cell.length_b   1.000
_cell.length_c   1.000
_cell.angle_alpha   90.00
_cell.angle_beta   90.00
_cell.angle_gamma   90.00
#
_symmetry.space_group_name_H-M   'P 1'
#
loop_
_entity.id
_entity.type
_entity.pdbx_description
1 polymer ?
#
loop_
_entity_poly.entity_id
_entity_poly.type
_entity_poly.pdbx_seq_one_letter_code
_entity_poly.pdbx_strand_id
1 'polypeptide(L)' 'MKGLRTPAARAVAAVLTEARNKAGLTQREFAARLRRPHSVIGMIESGQRQVTVPEFITLAKALGADPVELLHAVIRQT' A
#
# COMPACT_ATOMS: atom_id res chain seq x y z
N MET A 1 7.06 -18.40 -4.73
CA MET A 1 7.77 -17.14 -4.65
C MET A 1 7.99 -16.71 -3.21
N LYS A 2 9.08 -16.07 -2.95
CA LYS A 2 9.45 -15.75 -1.58
C LYS A 2 8.52 -14.79 -0.88
N GLY A 3 7.94 -13.88 -1.64
CA GLY A 3 7.13 -12.85 -1.05
C GLY A 3 7.97 -11.89 -0.23
N LEU A 4 7.28 -11.00 0.44
CA LEU A 4 7.92 -9.99 1.27
C LEU A 4 7.83 -10.44 2.72
N ARG A 5 8.97 -10.81 3.27
CA ARG A 5 9.00 -11.46 4.57
C ARG A 5 9.57 -10.60 5.70
N THR A 6 10.19 -9.48 5.35
CA THR A 6 10.72 -8.61 6.39
C THR A 6 9.57 -7.93 7.12
N PRO A 7 9.77 -7.59 8.41
CA PRO A 7 8.74 -6.84 9.14
C PRO A 7 8.38 -5.53 8.45
N ALA A 8 9.37 -4.82 7.89
CA ALA A 8 9.10 -3.57 7.22
C ALA A 8 8.23 -3.76 5.98
N ALA A 9 8.50 -4.79 5.18
CA ALA A 9 7.71 -5.06 3.98
C ALA A 9 6.27 -5.42 4.34
N ARG A 10 6.08 -6.23 5.39
CA ARG A 10 4.73 -6.56 5.85
C ARG A 10 4.01 -5.35 6.39
N ALA A 11 4.73 -4.46 7.07
CA ALA A 11 4.14 -3.23 7.60
C ALA A 11 3.67 -2.32 6.48
N VAL A 12 4.43 -2.22 5.38
CA VAL A 12 4.03 -1.43 4.22
C VAL A 12 2.70 -1.94 3.67
N ALA A 13 2.59 -3.26 3.48
CA ALA A 13 1.36 -3.85 2.97
C ALA A 13 0.17 -3.57 3.91
N ALA A 14 0.38 -3.74 5.21
CA ALA A 14 -0.68 -3.53 6.19
C ALA A 14 -1.12 -2.06 6.25
N VAL A 15 -0.16 -1.14 6.25
CA VAL A 15 -0.46 0.29 6.33
C VAL A 15 -1.24 0.75 5.10
N LEU A 16 -0.84 0.30 3.90
CA LEU A 16 -1.54 0.67 2.68
C LEU A 16 -2.94 0.07 2.63
N THR A 17 -3.09 -1.18 3.10
CA THR A 17 -4.41 -1.81 3.16
C THR A 17 -5.34 -1.03 4.08
N GLU A 18 -4.84 -0.66 5.25
CA GLU A 18 -5.64 0.10 6.21
C GLU A 18 -6.01 1.47 5.67
N ALA A 19 -5.07 2.15 5.02
CA ALA A 19 -5.32 3.46 4.43
C ALA A 19 -6.38 3.37 3.33
N ARG A 20 -6.34 2.33 2.52
CA ARG A 20 -7.37 2.12 1.50
C ARG A 20 -8.73 1.91 2.14
N ASN A 21 -8.80 1.09 3.18
CA ASN A 21 -10.07 0.85 3.87
C ASN A 21 -10.61 2.12 4.50
N LYS A 22 -9.75 2.92 5.09
CA LYS A 22 -10.16 4.20 5.69
C LYS A 22 -10.68 5.17 4.64
N ALA A 23 -10.13 5.11 3.43
CA ALA A 23 -10.60 5.94 2.33
C ALA A 23 -11.93 5.45 1.76
N GLY A 24 -12.42 4.29 2.22
CA GLY A 24 -13.67 3.74 1.76
C GLY A 24 -13.61 3.13 0.37
N LEU A 25 -12.42 2.76 -0.08
CA LEU A 25 -12.23 2.25 -1.43
C LEU A 25 -12.05 0.73 -1.43
N THR A 26 -12.64 0.08 -2.41
CA THR A 26 -12.32 -1.31 -2.71
C THR A 26 -10.97 -1.36 -3.42
N GLN A 27 -10.39 -2.56 -3.53
CA GLN A 27 -9.16 -2.73 -4.30
C GLN A 27 -9.35 -2.29 -5.76
N ARG A 28 -10.50 -2.60 -6.35
CA ARG A 28 -10.79 -2.21 -7.73
C ARG A 28 -10.89 -0.71 -7.88
N GLU A 29 -11.56 -0.05 -6.93
CA GLU A 29 -11.70 1.40 -6.98
C GLU A 29 -10.36 2.09 -6.83
N PHE A 30 -9.52 1.59 -5.94
CA PHE A 30 -8.19 2.15 -5.76
C PHE A 30 -7.34 1.96 -7.02
N ALA A 31 -7.37 0.75 -7.59
CA ALA A 31 -6.65 0.49 -8.84
C ALA A 31 -7.12 1.40 -9.97
N ALA A 32 -8.43 1.66 -10.05
CA ALA A 32 -8.95 2.56 -11.06
C ALA A 32 -8.41 3.98 -10.91
N ARG A 33 -8.28 4.48 -9.67
CA ARG A 33 -7.66 5.78 -9.44
C ARG A 33 -6.24 5.84 -9.93
N LEU A 34 -5.52 4.72 -9.82
CA LEU A 34 -4.12 4.63 -10.23
C LEU A 34 -3.97 4.27 -11.70
N ARG A 35 -5.08 3.97 -12.38
CA ARG A 35 -5.09 3.49 -13.77
C ARG A 35 -4.25 2.24 -13.92
N ARG A 36 -4.42 1.31 -13.00
CA ARG A 36 -3.69 0.04 -13.00
C ARG A 36 -4.66 -1.12 -12.84
N PRO A 37 -4.27 -2.33 -13.28
CA PRO A 37 -5.08 -3.51 -13.03
C PRO A 37 -5.27 -3.73 -11.54
N HIS A 38 -6.47 -4.17 -11.14
CA HIS A 38 -6.73 -4.34 -9.71
C HIS A 38 -5.86 -5.44 -9.08
N SER A 39 -5.34 -6.36 -9.89
CA SER A 39 -4.44 -7.40 -9.39
C SER A 39 -3.17 -6.81 -8.79
N VAL A 40 -2.74 -5.63 -9.26
CA VAL A 40 -1.56 -4.96 -8.69
C VAL A 40 -1.80 -4.63 -7.22
N ILE A 41 -2.99 -4.09 -6.90
CA ILE A 41 -3.34 -3.75 -5.53
C ILE A 41 -3.39 -5.02 -4.68
N GLY A 42 -4.00 -6.08 -5.19
CA GLY A 42 -4.04 -7.35 -4.48
C GLY A 42 -2.66 -7.89 -4.15
N MET A 43 -1.74 -7.80 -5.10
CA MET A 43 -0.36 -8.26 -4.88
C MET A 43 0.38 -7.41 -3.86
N ILE A 44 0.15 -6.09 -3.87
CA ILE A 44 0.75 -5.20 -2.88
C ILE A 44 0.24 -5.56 -1.48
N GLU A 45 -1.06 -5.69 -1.34
CA GLU A 45 -1.67 -5.91 -0.02
C GLU A 45 -1.40 -7.30 0.53
N SER A 46 -1.19 -8.28 -0.35
CA SER A 46 -0.84 -9.63 0.08
C SER A 46 0.65 -9.80 0.37
N GLY A 47 1.46 -8.79 0.08
CA GLY A 47 2.91 -8.86 0.30
C GLY A 47 3.66 -9.56 -0.81
N GLN A 48 3.01 -9.81 -1.94
CA GLN A 48 3.67 -10.47 -3.07
C GLN A 48 4.46 -9.51 -3.95
N ARG A 49 4.15 -8.23 -3.88
CA ARG A 49 4.80 -7.21 -4.70
C ARG A 49 5.47 -6.17 -3.81
N GLN A 50 6.74 -5.95 -4.07
CA GLN A 50 7.50 -4.93 -3.35
C GLN A 50 7.09 -3.54 -3.82
N VAL A 51 6.99 -2.61 -2.87
CA VAL A 51 6.63 -1.22 -3.14
C VAL A 51 7.88 -0.37 -3.03
N THR A 52 8.21 0.35 -4.11
CA THR A 52 9.32 1.30 -4.08
C THR A 52 8.88 2.58 -3.37
N VAL A 53 9.86 3.40 -2.96
CA VAL A 53 9.53 4.67 -2.31
C VAL A 53 8.68 5.57 -3.22
N PRO A 54 9.05 5.78 -4.50
CA PRO A 54 8.19 6.58 -5.37
C PRO A 54 6.78 6.01 -5.50
N GLU A 55 6.66 4.69 -5.61
CA GLU A 55 5.35 4.05 -5.69
C GLU A 55 4.55 4.27 -4.41
N PHE A 56 5.20 4.17 -3.25
CA PHE A 56 4.55 4.40 -1.96
C PHE A 56 3.94 5.81 -1.90
N ILE A 57 4.70 6.80 -2.36
CA ILE A 57 4.23 8.19 -2.39
C ILE A 57 3.01 8.32 -3.29
N THR A 58 3.08 7.73 -4.49
CA THR A 58 1.96 7.75 -5.44
C THR A 58 0.71 7.10 -4.84
N LEU A 59 0.89 5.94 -4.21
CA LEU A 59 -0.23 5.22 -3.60
C LEU A 59 -0.88 6.04 -2.48
N ALA A 60 -0.05 6.61 -1.61
CA ALA A 60 -0.55 7.43 -0.50
C ALA A 60 -1.36 8.62 -1.00
N LYS A 61 -0.82 9.33 -2.00
CA LYS A 61 -1.52 10.49 -2.54
C LYS A 61 -2.83 10.11 -3.21
N ALA A 62 -2.88 8.99 -3.89
CA ALA A 62 -4.12 8.52 -4.52
C ALA A 62 -5.19 8.19 -3.48
N LEU A 63 -4.79 7.88 -2.26
CA LEU A 63 -5.72 7.63 -1.16
C LEU A 63 -6.09 8.90 -0.40
N GLY A 64 -5.52 10.03 -0.79
CA GLY A 64 -5.72 11.27 -0.05
C GLY A 64 -5.00 11.29 1.28
N ALA A 65 -3.99 10.44 1.45
CA ALA A 65 -3.24 10.32 2.69
C ALA A 65 -1.89 11.01 2.57
N ASP A 66 -1.36 11.45 3.71
CA ASP A 66 -0.03 12.05 3.76
C ASP A 66 1.01 10.92 3.77
N PRO A 67 1.89 10.85 2.75
CA PRO A 67 2.90 9.79 2.71
C PRO A 67 3.79 9.76 3.95
N VAL A 68 4.09 10.91 4.53
CA VAL A 68 4.94 10.97 5.73
C VAL A 68 4.23 10.33 6.92
N GLU A 69 2.93 10.59 7.07
CA GLU A 69 2.14 9.97 8.12
C GLU A 69 2.08 8.45 7.95
N LEU A 70 1.86 8.01 6.72
CA LEU A 70 1.84 6.57 6.44
C LEU A 70 3.19 5.93 6.70
N LEU A 71 4.28 6.64 6.37
CA LEU A 71 5.60 6.11 6.63
C LEU A 71 5.86 5.98 8.14
N HIS A 72 5.41 6.96 8.93
CA HIS A 72 5.47 6.86 10.38
C HIS A 72 4.76 5.60 10.88
N ALA A 73 3.58 5.32 10.32
CA ALA A 73 2.85 4.11 10.69
C ALA A 73 3.63 2.85 10.37
N VAL A 74 4.31 2.82 9.21
CA VAL A 74 5.16 1.70 8.85
C VAL A 74 6.27 1.51 9.87
N ILE A 75 6.94 2.61 10.21
CA ILE A 75 8.05 2.57 11.17
C ILE A 75 7.58 2.08 12.53
N ARG A 76 6.41 2.53 12.98
CA ARG A 76 5.86 2.10 14.28
C ARG A 76 5.54 0.60 14.30
N GLN A 77 5.29 -0.01 13.16
CA GLN A 77 4.99 -1.44 13.08
C GLN A 77 6.26 -2.30 12.95
N THR A 78 7.39 -1.67 12.84
CA THR A 78 8.65 -2.39 12.73
C THR A 78 9.48 -2.21 13.98
#